data_048cc19227c6ea2d83a3b8067636a188
#
_entry.id   048cc19227c6ea2d83a3b8067636a188
#
_cell.length_a   1.000
_cell.length_b   1.000
_cell.length_c   1.000
_cell.angle_alpha   90.00
_cell.angle_beta   90.00
_cell.angle_gamma   90.00
#
_symmetry.space_group_name_H-M   'P 1'
#
loop_
_entity.id
_entity.type
_entity.pdbx_description
1 polymer ?
#
loop_
_entity_poly.entity_id
_entity_poly.type
_entity_poly.pdbx_seq_one_letter_code
_entity_poly.pdbx_strand_id
1 'polypeptide(L)'
;MNGFDRRTFLKALAAVPAASVLAIPRANASTPKARVLVVGGGYGGATVAKYLRVLDPGIAVTLVERETSYTSCPLSNEVISGERDIKTLQVGYDGLRRHGVEVLHDEAGQIDPVKKTVATAGGKTLDYDALVLSPGVDFDFGAMEGLTRELAETRLPHAWKAGPQTLLLKQQLEAMPDGGTFIIVVPPGPFRCPPGPYERAAQVALYCKSHGKPKSKVLILDANDSFSKKALFEQAWKELYGYGEGGMIEWVPASKDGKVERVDAETLTCFAGFGEYKGDVVNVIPPHHAGKIAKDLGLATFKDKWCEVRPENMESTKQKDIYVVGDACVGGDLASNNPFPKSAHMALSQAKVVAASLVAKLNGLPPPEPIYTNTCYSVVGHDWGFSVVHLFRVDGGQWVYVKSGSGISPVTMGTKEAPKPVPRIYRRLEVEYADGWLRNVLADAFL
;
A
#
# COMPACT_ATOMS: atom_id res chain seq x y z
N MET A 1 -9.14 -32.35 48.62
CA MET A 1 -8.53 -31.45 47.58
C MET A 1 -8.22 -30.13 48.29
N ASN A 2 -6.98 -29.98 48.73
CA ASN A 2 -6.57 -28.84 49.58
C ASN A 2 -6.22 -27.64 48.69
N GLY A 3 -6.99 -26.56 48.90
CA GLY A 3 -6.76 -25.28 48.19
C GLY A 3 -5.43 -24.65 48.63
N PHE A 4 -4.61 -24.29 47.64
CA PHE A 4 -3.42 -23.46 47.86
C PHE A 4 -3.84 -22.04 48.27
N ASP A 5 -3.54 -21.68 49.52
CA ASP A 5 -3.85 -20.36 50.09
C ASP A 5 -2.88 -19.31 49.54
N ARG A 6 -3.42 -18.18 49.11
CA ARG A 6 -2.70 -16.98 48.58
C ARG A 6 -1.61 -16.46 49.53
N ARG A 7 -1.77 -16.67 50.84
CA ARG A 7 -0.78 -16.27 51.86
C ARG A 7 0.47 -17.17 51.87
N THR A 8 0.31 -18.46 51.54
CA THR A 8 1.42 -19.42 51.43
C THR A 8 2.26 -19.14 50.18
N PHE A 9 1.65 -18.70 49.08
CA PHE A 9 2.36 -18.29 47.85
C PHE A 9 3.20 -17.02 48.06
N LEU A 10 2.68 -16.02 48.78
CA LEU A 10 3.40 -14.80 49.08
C LEU A 10 4.57 -14.98 50.07
N LYS A 11 4.49 -15.96 50.97
CA LYS A 11 5.59 -16.30 51.90
C LYS A 11 6.74 -17.05 51.20
N ALA A 12 6.44 -17.81 50.16
CA ALA A 12 7.46 -18.48 49.35
C ALA A 12 8.29 -17.51 48.47
N LEU A 13 7.75 -16.35 48.11
CA LEU A 13 8.44 -15.31 47.36
C LEU A 13 9.37 -14.41 48.22
N ALA A 14 9.21 -14.41 49.52
CA ALA A 14 10.02 -13.59 50.46
C ALA A 14 11.30 -14.25 50.99
N ALA A 15 11.63 -15.46 50.57
CA ALA A 15 12.78 -16.25 51.06
C ALA A 15 13.84 -16.45 49.98
N VAL A 16 14.08 -15.47 49.09
CA VAL A 16 15.25 -15.52 48.21
C VAL A 16 16.34 -14.61 48.82
N PRO A 17 17.48 -15.15 49.25
CA PRO A 17 18.57 -14.33 49.79
C PRO A 17 19.12 -13.46 48.64
N ALA A 18 19.20 -12.16 48.89
CA ALA A 18 19.88 -11.18 48.03
C ALA A 18 21.40 -11.42 48.07
N ALA A 19 21.88 -12.37 47.29
CA ALA A 19 23.30 -12.50 46.95
C ALA A 19 23.49 -13.60 45.90
N SER A 20 23.12 -13.35 44.68
CA SER A 20 23.81 -13.84 43.50
C SER A 20 23.42 -12.94 42.34
N VAL A 21 24.19 -11.91 42.10
CA VAL A 21 24.32 -11.32 40.78
C VAL A 21 24.85 -12.42 39.89
N LEU A 22 23.96 -13.29 39.40
CA LEU A 22 24.30 -14.17 38.30
C LEU A 22 24.65 -13.24 37.16
N ALA A 23 25.95 -13.12 36.89
CA ALA A 23 26.44 -12.63 35.60
C ALA A 23 25.67 -13.45 34.56
N ILE A 24 24.67 -12.83 33.95
CA ILE A 24 24.05 -13.38 32.76
C ILE A 24 25.20 -13.54 31.78
N PRO A 25 25.58 -14.79 31.42
CA PRO A 25 26.62 -14.93 30.42
C PRO A 25 26.10 -14.16 29.21
N ARG A 26 26.87 -13.15 28.76
CA ARG A 26 26.67 -12.61 27.43
C ARG A 26 26.66 -13.85 26.53
N ALA A 27 25.50 -14.19 26.03
CA ALA A 27 25.36 -15.23 25.03
C ALA A 27 26.40 -14.86 23.96
N ASN A 28 27.45 -15.70 23.82
CA ASN A 28 28.35 -15.60 22.69
C ASN A 28 27.39 -15.51 21.48
N ALA A 29 27.51 -14.42 20.73
CA ALA A 29 26.70 -14.24 19.53
C ALA A 29 27.03 -15.43 18.63
N SER A 30 26.17 -16.45 18.67
CA SER A 30 26.31 -17.59 17.77
C SER A 30 26.22 -17.03 16.35
N THR A 31 27.12 -17.50 15.49
CA THR A 31 27.08 -17.14 14.06
C THR A 31 25.65 -17.32 13.57
N PRO A 32 25.03 -16.30 12.99
CA PRO A 32 23.66 -16.44 12.53
C PRO A 32 23.56 -17.53 11.46
N LYS A 33 22.45 -18.26 11.44
CA LYS A 33 22.18 -19.33 10.48
C LYS A 33 22.24 -18.81 9.03
N ALA A 34 21.73 -17.60 8.81
CA ALA A 34 21.76 -16.89 7.55
C ALA A 34 21.54 -15.39 7.81
N ARG A 35 21.97 -14.57 6.87
CA ARG A 35 21.78 -13.11 6.85
C ARG A 35 20.75 -12.78 5.77
N VAL A 36 19.63 -12.26 6.16
CA VAL A 36 18.61 -11.76 5.22
C VAL A 36 18.59 -10.24 5.28
N LEU A 37 18.87 -9.62 4.14
CA LEU A 37 18.80 -8.18 3.99
C LEU A 37 17.46 -7.80 3.36
N VAL A 38 16.75 -6.86 3.95
CA VAL A 38 15.49 -6.33 3.46
C VAL A 38 15.66 -4.86 3.11
N VAL A 39 15.32 -4.47 1.89
CA VAL A 39 15.42 -3.08 1.41
C VAL A 39 14.01 -2.52 1.19
N GLY A 40 13.71 -1.44 1.91
CA GLY A 40 12.41 -0.78 1.91
C GLY A 40 11.52 -1.21 3.07
N GLY A 41 11.20 -0.26 3.94
CA GLY A 41 10.47 -0.46 5.20
C GLY A 41 8.95 -0.20 5.11
N GLY A 42 8.35 -0.26 3.92
CA GLY A 42 6.90 -0.24 3.77
C GLY A 42 6.23 -1.54 4.23
N TYR A 43 4.94 -1.68 3.98
CA TYR A 43 4.17 -2.85 4.41
C TYR A 43 4.83 -4.20 4.05
N GLY A 44 5.33 -4.35 2.82
CA GLY A 44 5.96 -5.60 2.40
C GLY A 44 7.25 -5.90 3.16
N GLY A 45 8.21 -4.97 3.15
CA GLY A 45 9.51 -5.21 3.77
C GLY A 45 9.47 -5.31 5.30
N ALA A 46 8.69 -4.45 5.96
CA ALA A 46 8.46 -4.53 7.41
C ALA A 46 7.89 -5.91 7.81
N THR A 47 6.89 -6.39 7.06
CA THR A 47 6.30 -7.71 7.29
C THR A 47 7.30 -8.85 7.07
N VAL A 48 8.07 -8.83 5.96
CA VAL A 48 9.11 -9.87 5.75
C VAL A 48 10.08 -9.87 6.91
N ALA A 49 10.63 -8.71 7.29
CA ALA A 49 11.62 -8.58 8.33
C ALA A 49 11.12 -9.13 9.68
N LYS A 50 9.89 -8.76 10.06
CA LYS A 50 9.24 -9.25 11.27
C LYS A 50 9.03 -10.77 11.24
N TYR A 51 8.39 -11.28 10.17
CA TYR A 51 8.00 -12.68 10.11
C TYR A 51 9.18 -13.63 9.97
N LEU A 52 10.29 -13.24 9.36
CA LEU A 52 11.53 -14.00 9.39
C LEU A 52 12.01 -14.23 10.83
N ARG A 53 12.00 -13.16 11.64
CA ARG A 53 12.41 -13.24 13.06
C ARG A 53 11.43 -14.01 13.94
N VAL A 54 10.13 -13.88 13.65
CA VAL A 54 9.08 -14.60 14.37
C VAL A 54 9.14 -16.11 14.09
N LEU A 55 9.36 -16.49 12.82
CA LEU A 55 9.39 -17.89 12.39
C LEU A 55 10.71 -18.59 12.69
N ASP A 56 11.84 -17.89 12.59
CA ASP A 56 13.17 -18.43 12.92
C ASP A 56 14.08 -17.34 13.51
N PRO A 57 14.19 -17.27 14.85
CA PRO A 57 15.09 -16.33 15.52
C PRO A 57 16.58 -16.53 15.22
N GLY A 58 16.99 -17.64 14.62
CA GLY A 58 18.37 -17.92 14.21
C GLY A 58 18.80 -17.14 12.95
N ILE A 59 17.86 -16.56 12.21
CA ILE A 59 18.14 -15.74 11.03
C ILE A 59 18.45 -14.31 11.46
N ALA A 60 19.61 -13.77 11.05
CA ALA A 60 19.90 -12.35 11.20
C ALA A 60 19.15 -11.57 10.11
N VAL A 61 18.36 -10.58 10.51
CA VAL A 61 17.59 -9.76 9.59
C VAL A 61 17.97 -8.29 9.78
N THR A 62 18.45 -7.66 8.70
CA THR A 62 18.71 -6.21 8.64
C THR A 62 17.72 -5.58 7.67
N LEU A 63 16.95 -4.60 8.14
CA LEU A 63 16.08 -3.75 7.33
C LEU A 63 16.79 -2.43 7.02
N VAL A 64 16.98 -2.13 5.75
CA VAL A 64 17.49 -0.84 5.28
C VAL A 64 16.32 0.03 4.84
N GLU A 65 16.09 1.13 5.55
CA GLU A 65 15.01 2.08 5.28
C GLU A 65 15.49 3.50 5.63
N ARG A 66 15.39 4.41 4.68
CA ARG A 66 15.90 5.78 4.86
C ARG A 66 15.05 6.61 5.84
N GLU A 67 13.75 6.39 5.86
CA GLU A 67 12.85 7.13 6.73
C GLU A 67 12.83 6.55 8.15
N THR A 68 12.69 7.40 9.15
CA THR A 68 12.58 6.97 10.56
C THR A 68 11.18 6.51 10.95
N SER A 69 10.18 6.84 10.13
CA SER A 69 8.80 6.40 10.29
C SER A 69 8.14 6.19 8.93
N TYR A 70 7.19 5.30 8.88
CA TYR A 70 6.36 5.04 7.71
C TYR A 70 5.01 5.74 7.85
N THR A 71 4.53 6.38 6.76
CA THR A 71 3.17 6.93 6.70
C THR A 71 2.31 6.06 5.80
N SER A 72 1.24 5.50 6.34
CA SER A 72 0.32 4.61 5.63
C SER A 72 -0.43 5.33 4.52
N CYS A 73 -0.43 4.76 3.31
CA CYS A 73 -1.26 5.22 2.21
C CYS A 73 -2.75 4.81 2.33
N PRO A 74 -3.10 3.60 2.79
CA PRO A 74 -4.47 3.27 3.16
C PRO A 74 -5.08 4.33 4.09
N LEU A 75 -6.31 4.76 3.74
CA LEU A 75 -7.09 5.81 4.40
C LEU A 75 -6.45 7.22 4.41
N SER A 76 -5.37 7.45 3.63
CA SER A 76 -4.77 8.79 3.52
C SER A 76 -5.63 9.80 2.74
N ASN A 77 -6.61 9.34 1.97
CA ASN A 77 -7.59 10.23 1.34
C ASN A 77 -8.47 10.95 2.38
N GLU A 78 -8.73 10.33 3.53
CA GLU A 78 -9.44 10.95 4.65
C GLU A 78 -8.66 12.10 5.31
N VAL A 79 -7.34 12.14 5.14
CA VAL A 79 -6.52 13.29 5.58
C VAL A 79 -6.83 14.51 4.71
N ILE A 80 -7.03 14.32 3.42
CA ILE A 80 -7.34 15.40 2.48
C ILE A 80 -8.70 16.01 2.80
N SER A 81 -9.70 15.20 3.15
CA SER A 81 -11.02 15.67 3.56
C SER A 81 -11.08 16.22 4.99
N GLY A 82 -10.02 16.05 5.79
CA GLY A 82 -10.00 16.47 7.19
C GLY A 82 -10.61 15.45 8.16
N GLU A 83 -11.12 14.32 7.68
CA GLU A 83 -11.72 13.26 8.50
C GLU A 83 -10.70 12.49 9.35
N ARG A 84 -9.39 12.62 9.03
CA ARG A 84 -8.29 11.91 9.71
C ARG A 84 -7.08 12.80 9.90
N ASP A 85 -6.45 12.71 11.07
CA ASP A 85 -5.12 13.27 11.30
C ASP A 85 -4.05 12.35 10.69
N ILE A 86 -3.14 12.92 9.89
CA ILE A 86 -2.04 12.18 9.26
C ILE A 86 -1.15 11.45 10.28
N LYS A 87 -1.05 11.97 11.50
CA LYS A 87 -0.28 11.35 12.59
C LYS A 87 -0.80 9.97 12.95
N THR A 88 -2.10 9.71 12.79
CA THR A 88 -2.70 8.39 13.04
C THR A 88 -2.31 7.34 12.00
N LEU A 89 -1.74 7.77 10.88
CA LEU A 89 -1.22 6.93 9.81
C LEU A 89 0.29 6.68 9.94
N GLN A 90 0.96 7.31 10.90
CA GLN A 90 2.41 7.19 11.09
C GLN A 90 2.74 6.07 12.06
N VAL A 91 3.77 5.29 11.74
CA VAL A 91 4.29 4.22 12.58
C VAL A 91 5.82 4.16 12.48
N GLY A 92 6.49 3.99 13.61
CA GLY A 92 7.95 3.78 13.67
C GLY A 92 8.30 2.30 13.54
N TYR A 93 9.60 2.02 13.64
CA TYR A 93 10.16 0.67 13.46
C TYR A 93 10.55 -0.01 14.79
N ASP A 94 10.19 0.55 15.94
CA ASP A 94 10.54 -0.03 17.25
C ASP A 94 9.89 -1.40 17.49
N GLY A 95 8.71 -1.64 16.90
CA GLY A 95 8.11 -2.97 16.91
C GLY A 95 9.00 -4.02 16.26
N LEU A 96 9.59 -3.70 15.12
CA LEU A 96 10.52 -4.60 14.42
C LEU A 96 11.79 -4.86 15.25
N ARG A 97 12.33 -3.82 15.90
CA ARG A 97 13.47 -3.96 16.80
C ARG A 97 13.18 -4.90 17.98
N ARG A 98 11.96 -4.83 18.54
CA ARG A 98 11.53 -5.77 19.60
C ARG A 98 11.50 -7.24 19.14
N HIS A 99 11.25 -7.48 17.84
CA HIS A 99 11.36 -8.81 17.24
C HIS A 99 12.81 -9.19 16.87
N GLY A 100 13.82 -8.32 17.15
CA GLY A 100 15.21 -8.58 16.85
C GLY A 100 15.61 -8.29 15.41
N VAL A 101 14.87 -7.44 14.70
CA VAL A 101 15.29 -6.89 13.42
C VAL A 101 16.26 -5.74 13.66
N GLU A 102 17.43 -5.77 13.01
CA GLU A 102 18.30 -4.61 12.92
C GLU A 102 17.71 -3.62 11.92
N VAL A 103 17.33 -2.43 12.36
CA VAL A 103 16.81 -1.37 11.49
C VAL A 103 17.89 -0.33 11.26
N LEU A 104 18.38 -0.27 10.04
CA LEU A 104 19.36 0.69 9.56
C LEU A 104 18.67 1.81 8.79
N HIS A 105 18.66 3.02 9.37
CA HIS A 105 18.17 4.21 8.68
C HIS A 105 19.22 4.73 7.71
N ASP A 106 19.18 4.23 6.48
CA ASP A 106 20.09 4.57 5.40
C ASP A 106 19.41 4.29 4.05
N GLU A 107 19.94 4.82 2.97
CA GLU A 107 19.46 4.55 1.62
C GLU A 107 20.29 3.43 0.99
N ALA A 108 19.62 2.38 0.51
CA ALA A 108 20.28 1.32 -0.24
C ALA A 108 20.66 1.85 -1.63
N GLY A 109 21.93 1.72 -1.96
CA GLY A 109 22.52 2.13 -3.22
C GLY A 109 22.75 0.95 -4.17
N GLN A 110 24.02 0.75 -4.56
CA GLN A 110 24.38 -0.30 -5.52
C GLN A 110 24.24 -1.70 -4.90
N ILE A 111 23.62 -2.60 -5.65
CA ILE A 111 23.53 -4.04 -5.33
C ILE A 111 24.45 -4.81 -6.26
N ASP A 112 25.33 -5.65 -5.70
CA ASP A 112 26.12 -6.63 -6.44
C ASP A 112 25.57 -8.03 -6.16
N PRO A 113 24.79 -8.61 -7.10
CA PRO A 113 24.16 -9.92 -6.89
C PRO A 113 25.14 -11.10 -6.95
N VAL A 114 26.34 -10.90 -7.53
CA VAL A 114 27.38 -11.92 -7.60
C VAL A 114 28.16 -12.01 -6.27
N LYS A 115 28.57 -10.87 -5.73
CA LYS A 115 29.22 -10.80 -4.42
C LYS A 115 28.22 -10.90 -3.27
N LYS A 116 26.92 -10.80 -3.55
CA LYS A 116 25.84 -10.74 -2.56
C LYS A 116 26.04 -9.61 -1.55
N THR A 117 26.22 -8.38 -2.05
CA THR A 117 26.44 -7.19 -1.23
C THR A 117 25.52 -6.06 -1.66
N VAL A 118 25.16 -5.21 -0.70
CA VAL A 118 24.45 -3.94 -0.92
C VAL A 118 25.31 -2.82 -0.29
N ALA A 119 25.67 -1.84 -1.11
CA ALA A 119 26.26 -0.60 -0.63
C ALA A 119 25.16 0.37 -0.20
N THR A 120 25.38 1.11 0.89
CA THR A 120 24.45 2.17 1.33
C THR A 120 25.04 3.55 1.08
N ALA A 121 24.17 4.57 1.01
CA ALA A 121 24.58 5.96 0.83
C ALA A 121 25.48 6.45 1.98
N GLY A 122 25.28 5.91 3.20
CA GLY A 122 26.15 6.16 4.37
C GLY A 122 27.51 5.45 4.33
N GLY A 123 27.87 4.78 3.22
CA GLY A 123 29.18 4.16 2.99
C GLY A 123 29.36 2.77 3.61
N LYS A 124 28.30 2.12 4.08
CA LYS A 124 28.34 0.74 4.55
C LYS A 124 28.21 -0.22 3.37
N THR A 125 28.87 -1.38 3.50
CA THR A 125 28.65 -2.54 2.63
C THR A 125 28.06 -3.66 3.47
N LEU A 126 26.89 -4.13 3.09
CA LEU A 126 26.13 -5.16 3.81
C LEU A 126 26.11 -6.44 2.98
N ASP A 127 26.61 -7.54 3.58
CA ASP A 127 26.54 -8.85 2.96
C ASP A 127 25.18 -9.50 3.23
N TYR A 128 24.72 -10.36 2.31
CA TYR A 128 23.51 -11.14 2.49
C TYR A 128 23.62 -12.57 1.94
N ASP A 129 22.86 -13.48 2.49
CA ASP A 129 22.64 -14.82 1.94
C ASP A 129 21.36 -14.83 1.08
N ALA A 130 20.35 -14.03 1.45
CA ALA A 130 19.17 -13.70 0.66
C ALA A 130 18.84 -12.21 0.78
N LEU A 131 18.35 -11.62 -0.33
CA LEU A 131 17.96 -10.21 -0.42
C LEU A 131 16.45 -10.11 -0.71
N VAL A 132 15.74 -9.30 0.05
CA VAL A 132 14.34 -8.97 -0.22
C VAL A 132 14.22 -7.50 -0.59
N LEU A 133 13.68 -7.21 -1.76
CA LEU A 133 13.41 -5.87 -2.25
C LEU A 133 11.92 -5.55 -2.10
N SER A 134 11.60 -4.50 -1.37
CA SER A 134 10.25 -3.96 -1.21
C SER A 134 10.22 -2.46 -1.54
N PRO A 135 10.66 -2.07 -2.77
CA PRO A 135 10.90 -0.67 -3.09
C PRO A 135 9.62 0.11 -3.40
N GLY A 136 8.47 -0.57 -3.46
CA GLY A 136 7.21 0.03 -3.86
C GLY A 136 7.22 0.50 -5.31
N VAL A 137 6.59 1.66 -5.56
CA VAL A 137 6.53 2.29 -6.88
C VAL A 137 7.30 3.59 -6.93
N ASP A 138 7.81 3.91 -8.10
CA ASP A 138 8.23 5.24 -8.51
C ASP A 138 7.34 5.77 -9.63
N PHE A 139 7.50 7.05 -9.94
CA PHE A 139 6.64 7.81 -10.82
C PHE A 139 7.39 8.26 -12.07
N ASP A 140 6.74 8.11 -13.22
CA ASP A 140 7.25 8.59 -14.50
C ASP A 140 6.73 10.00 -14.77
N PHE A 141 7.46 11.00 -14.27
CA PHE A 141 7.12 12.41 -14.49
C PHE A 141 7.32 12.84 -15.95
N GLY A 142 8.19 12.18 -16.70
CA GLY A 142 8.42 12.47 -18.12
C GLY A 142 7.32 11.99 -19.07
N ALA A 143 6.39 11.17 -18.56
CA ALA A 143 5.29 10.65 -19.37
C ALA A 143 4.16 11.66 -19.65
N MET A 144 4.22 12.86 -19.07
CA MET A 144 3.23 13.92 -19.24
C MET A 144 3.95 15.25 -19.44
N GLU A 145 3.69 15.93 -20.55
CA GLU A 145 4.28 17.24 -20.84
C GLU A 145 3.88 18.26 -19.77
N GLY A 146 4.84 19.07 -19.32
CA GLY A 146 4.64 20.10 -18.29
C GLY A 146 4.65 19.57 -16.86
N LEU A 147 4.76 18.25 -16.63
CA LEU A 147 4.87 17.68 -15.29
C LEU A 147 6.33 17.40 -14.94
N THR A 148 6.78 17.90 -13.78
CA THR A 148 8.09 17.61 -13.21
C THR A 148 7.95 17.14 -11.76
N ARG A 149 9.00 16.54 -11.23
CA ARG A 149 9.05 16.16 -9.80
C ARG A 149 8.86 17.39 -8.91
N GLU A 150 9.54 18.49 -9.23
CA GLU A 150 9.45 19.74 -8.47
C GLU A 150 8.02 20.30 -8.47
N LEU A 151 7.35 20.31 -9.61
CA LEU A 151 5.95 20.74 -9.71
C LEU A 151 5.01 19.84 -8.94
N ALA A 152 5.27 18.52 -8.91
CA ALA A 152 4.49 17.57 -8.09
C ALA A 152 4.74 17.75 -6.59
N GLU A 153 5.85 18.34 -6.17
CA GLU A 153 6.16 18.61 -4.76
C GLU A 153 5.67 20.00 -4.30
N THR A 154 5.28 20.88 -5.24
CA THR A 154 4.95 22.27 -4.92
C THR A 154 3.58 22.74 -5.42
N ARG A 155 3.20 22.39 -6.64
CA ARG A 155 2.03 22.99 -7.31
C ARG A 155 0.98 21.96 -7.75
N LEU A 156 1.42 20.81 -8.28
CA LEU A 156 0.60 19.75 -8.86
C LEU A 156 0.74 18.44 -8.07
N PRO A 157 0.45 18.41 -6.76
CA PRO A 157 0.74 17.25 -5.92
C PRO A 157 0.00 16.02 -6.39
N HIS A 158 0.73 14.89 -6.55
CA HIS A 158 0.07 13.61 -6.76
C HIS A 158 -0.52 13.04 -5.45
N ALA A 159 0.09 13.32 -4.30
CA ALA A 159 -0.31 12.78 -2.99
C ALA A 159 -0.55 11.25 -3.02
N TRP A 160 0.30 10.53 -3.78
CA TRP A 160 0.20 9.06 -3.97
C TRP A 160 1.21 8.29 -3.11
N LYS A 161 2.14 9.00 -2.47
CA LYS A 161 2.86 8.59 -1.26
C LYS A 161 2.33 9.48 -0.14
N ALA A 162 1.73 8.89 0.89
CA ALA A 162 1.19 9.68 2.01
C ALA A 162 2.32 10.41 2.75
N GLY A 163 2.07 11.67 3.09
CA GLY A 163 3.08 12.54 3.71
C GLY A 163 2.90 14.01 3.31
N PRO A 164 4.00 14.74 3.06
CA PRO A 164 3.95 16.19 2.78
C PRO A 164 3.01 16.57 1.63
N GLN A 165 2.99 15.81 0.53
CA GLN A 165 2.08 16.09 -0.59
C GLN A 165 0.60 15.89 -0.24
N THR A 166 0.28 15.00 0.71
CA THR A 166 -1.10 14.82 1.19
C THR A 166 -1.55 16.08 1.93
N LEU A 167 -0.67 16.67 2.75
CA LEU A 167 -0.95 17.91 3.46
C LEU A 167 -0.99 19.11 2.51
N LEU A 168 -0.12 19.16 1.52
CA LEU A 168 -0.16 20.19 0.48
C LEU A 168 -1.48 20.15 -0.31
N LEU A 169 -1.93 18.97 -0.72
CA LEU A 169 -3.19 18.82 -1.45
C LEU A 169 -4.40 19.20 -0.57
N LYS A 170 -4.36 18.85 0.72
CA LYS A 170 -5.34 19.32 1.72
C LYS A 170 -5.37 20.84 1.78
N GLN A 171 -4.23 21.49 1.95
CA GLN A 171 -4.11 22.95 2.02
C GLN A 171 -4.66 23.63 0.75
N GLN A 172 -4.38 23.07 -0.42
CA GLN A 172 -4.93 23.59 -1.69
C GLN A 172 -6.45 23.45 -1.74
N LEU A 173 -7.01 22.32 -1.30
CA LEU A 173 -8.46 22.13 -1.20
C LEU A 173 -9.11 23.09 -0.19
N GLU A 174 -8.48 23.31 0.94
CA GLU A 174 -8.94 24.28 1.95
C GLU A 174 -8.99 25.71 1.40
N ALA A 175 -8.00 26.09 0.60
CA ALA A 175 -7.91 27.40 -0.03
C ALA A 175 -8.82 27.58 -1.25
N MET A 176 -9.31 26.49 -1.86
CA MET A 176 -10.18 26.54 -3.03
C MET A 176 -11.50 27.28 -2.71
N PRO A 177 -11.97 28.26 -3.53
CA PRO A 177 -13.23 28.95 -3.26
C PRO A 177 -14.46 28.04 -3.46
N ASP A 178 -15.62 28.45 -2.93
CA ASP A 178 -16.90 27.82 -3.32
C ASP A 178 -17.16 28.07 -4.81
N GLY A 179 -17.55 27.05 -5.54
CA GLY A 179 -17.67 27.06 -7.00
C GLY A 179 -16.38 26.73 -7.73
N GLY A 180 -15.26 26.51 -7.00
CA GLY A 180 -14.00 26.09 -7.57
C GLY A 180 -14.01 24.66 -8.11
N THR A 181 -13.10 24.33 -9.01
CA THR A 181 -12.97 23.01 -9.64
C THR A 181 -11.70 22.31 -9.15
N PHE A 182 -11.88 21.14 -8.57
CA PHE A 182 -10.81 20.21 -8.20
C PHE A 182 -10.65 19.15 -9.30
N ILE A 183 -9.49 19.12 -9.97
CA ILE A 183 -9.22 18.15 -11.03
C ILE A 183 -8.36 17.01 -10.49
N ILE A 184 -8.73 15.77 -10.78
CA ILE A 184 -7.92 14.57 -10.53
C ILE A 184 -7.54 13.97 -11.87
N VAL A 185 -6.23 13.95 -12.18
CA VAL A 185 -5.69 13.31 -13.38
C VAL A 185 -5.27 11.88 -13.01
N VAL A 186 -5.90 10.90 -13.66
CA VAL A 186 -5.68 9.46 -13.40
C VAL A 186 -4.79 8.88 -14.50
N PRO A 187 -3.68 8.19 -14.13
CA PRO A 187 -2.76 7.63 -15.12
C PRO A 187 -3.33 6.35 -15.75
N PRO A 188 -2.76 5.91 -16.90
CA PRO A 188 -3.09 4.60 -17.45
C PRO A 188 -2.67 3.47 -16.49
N GLY A 189 -3.48 2.41 -16.44
CA GLY A 189 -3.17 1.22 -15.62
C GLY A 189 -1.99 0.41 -16.14
N PRO A 190 -1.38 -0.44 -15.30
CA PRO A 190 -1.63 -0.61 -13.87
C PRO A 190 -0.90 0.42 -13.00
N PHE A 191 -1.57 0.85 -11.94
CA PHE A 191 -0.99 1.75 -10.93
C PHE A 191 -1.35 1.30 -9.50
N ARG A 192 -0.65 1.81 -8.48
CA ARG A 192 -0.92 1.51 -7.08
C ARG A 192 -2.28 2.02 -6.67
N CYS A 193 -3.02 1.23 -5.86
CA CYS A 193 -4.33 1.57 -5.34
C CYS A 193 -5.35 1.93 -6.45
N PRO A 194 -5.77 0.97 -7.29
CA PRO A 194 -6.66 1.23 -8.42
C PRO A 194 -7.96 1.99 -8.07
N PRO A 195 -8.61 1.79 -6.89
CA PRO A 195 -9.79 2.57 -6.52
C PRO A 195 -9.47 3.96 -5.94
N GLY A 196 -8.21 4.26 -5.63
CA GLY A 196 -7.79 5.44 -4.88
C GLY A 196 -8.19 6.80 -5.48
N PRO A 197 -8.09 7.04 -6.81
CA PRO A 197 -8.50 8.31 -7.41
C PRO A 197 -9.99 8.58 -7.22
N TYR A 198 -10.81 7.56 -7.36
CA TYR A 198 -12.28 7.64 -7.28
C TYR A 198 -12.76 7.78 -5.83
N GLU A 199 -12.05 7.16 -4.88
CA GLU A 199 -12.24 7.40 -3.45
C GLU A 199 -11.84 8.84 -3.08
N ARG A 200 -10.71 9.34 -3.61
CA ARG A 200 -10.29 10.73 -3.43
C ARG A 200 -11.34 11.72 -3.92
N ALA A 201 -11.95 11.47 -5.07
CA ALA A 201 -13.04 12.30 -5.58
C ALA A 201 -14.21 12.39 -4.58
N ALA A 202 -14.59 11.26 -3.98
CA ALA A 202 -15.62 11.24 -2.95
C ALA A 202 -15.20 12.00 -1.68
N GLN A 203 -13.95 11.84 -1.24
CA GLN A 203 -13.43 12.54 -0.06
C GLN A 203 -13.32 14.05 -0.27
N VAL A 204 -12.92 14.50 -1.46
CA VAL A 204 -12.93 15.93 -1.84
C VAL A 204 -14.36 16.48 -1.89
N ALA A 205 -15.31 15.74 -2.47
CA ALA A 205 -16.71 16.12 -2.50
C ALA A 205 -17.33 16.17 -1.08
N LEU A 206 -16.96 15.24 -0.20
CA LEU A 206 -17.31 15.24 1.21
C LEU A 206 -16.84 16.53 1.90
N TYR A 207 -15.57 16.88 1.70
CA TYR A 207 -15.00 18.13 2.22
C TYR A 207 -15.78 19.34 1.74
N CYS A 208 -16.00 19.47 0.42
CA CYS A 208 -16.71 20.61 -0.16
C CYS A 208 -18.13 20.76 0.42
N LYS A 209 -18.85 19.65 0.55
CA LYS A 209 -20.21 19.63 1.11
C LYS A 209 -20.23 20.02 2.59
N SER A 210 -19.24 19.54 3.37
CA SER A 210 -19.19 19.77 4.83
C SER A 210 -18.62 21.13 5.21
N HIS A 211 -17.87 21.80 4.30
CA HIS A 211 -17.16 23.04 4.57
C HIS A 211 -17.65 24.26 3.77
N GLY A 212 -18.94 24.27 3.44
CA GLY A 212 -19.59 25.45 2.85
C GLY A 212 -19.19 25.73 1.39
N LYS A 213 -18.79 24.69 0.64
CA LYS A 213 -18.42 24.78 -0.79
C LYS A 213 -19.34 23.93 -1.69
N PRO A 214 -20.69 24.05 -1.56
CA PRO A 214 -21.63 23.14 -2.26
C PRO A 214 -21.69 23.34 -3.78
N LYS A 215 -21.18 24.45 -4.30
CA LYS A 215 -21.14 24.75 -5.75
C LYS A 215 -19.88 24.24 -6.41
N SER A 216 -18.90 23.78 -5.64
CA SER A 216 -17.62 23.26 -6.15
C SER A 216 -17.80 21.96 -6.91
N LYS A 217 -16.88 21.69 -7.84
CA LYS A 217 -16.85 20.49 -8.67
C LYS A 217 -15.59 19.67 -8.46
N VAL A 218 -15.73 18.36 -8.64
CA VAL A 218 -14.62 17.40 -8.70
C VAL A 218 -14.67 16.75 -10.08
N LEU A 219 -13.67 17.03 -10.89
CA LEU A 219 -13.54 16.50 -12.24
C LEU A 219 -12.45 15.43 -12.27
N ILE A 220 -12.80 14.22 -12.70
CA ILE A 220 -11.87 13.11 -12.86
C ILE A 220 -11.55 12.96 -14.34
N LEU A 221 -10.33 13.30 -14.75
CA LEU A 221 -9.80 13.09 -16.09
C LEU A 221 -9.03 11.77 -16.09
N ASP A 222 -9.55 10.77 -16.80
CA ASP A 222 -9.10 9.39 -16.65
C ASP A 222 -8.53 8.84 -17.95
N ALA A 223 -7.29 8.35 -17.91
CA ALA A 223 -6.67 7.66 -19.03
C ALA A 223 -7.22 6.22 -19.26
N ASN A 224 -8.28 5.83 -18.55
CA ASN A 224 -8.91 4.51 -18.62
C ASN A 224 -10.41 4.64 -18.92
N ASP A 225 -11.02 3.59 -19.54
CA ASP A 225 -12.46 3.54 -19.83
C ASP A 225 -13.28 2.81 -18.78
N SER A 226 -12.61 2.29 -17.77
CA SER A 226 -13.25 1.64 -16.62
C SER A 226 -12.33 1.62 -15.43
N PHE A 227 -12.87 1.37 -14.24
CA PHE A 227 -12.10 1.34 -13.02
C PHE A 227 -12.63 0.35 -11.98
N SER A 228 -11.78 0.03 -11.01
CA SER A 228 -12.11 -0.89 -9.93
C SER A 228 -13.32 -0.41 -9.12
N LYS A 229 -14.30 -1.28 -8.89
CA LYS A 229 -15.50 -1.00 -8.08
C LYS A 229 -16.42 0.10 -8.68
N LYS A 230 -16.36 0.35 -10.00
CA LYS A 230 -17.06 1.45 -10.68
C LYS A 230 -18.52 1.61 -10.26
N ALA A 231 -19.29 0.53 -10.32
CA ALA A 231 -20.73 0.58 -10.00
C ALA A 231 -21.01 1.02 -8.54
N LEU A 232 -20.13 0.65 -7.60
CA LEU A 232 -20.24 1.05 -6.19
C LEU A 232 -19.91 2.53 -5.99
N PHE A 233 -18.88 3.04 -6.68
CA PHE A 233 -18.54 4.45 -6.65
C PHE A 233 -19.65 5.30 -7.28
N GLU A 234 -20.11 4.94 -8.47
CA GLU A 234 -21.19 5.67 -9.16
C GLU A 234 -22.49 5.68 -8.33
N GLN A 235 -22.81 4.57 -7.66
CA GLN A 235 -23.94 4.52 -6.73
C GLN A 235 -23.77 5.52 -5.59
N ALA A 236 -22.61 5.50 -4.94
CA ALA A 236 -22.31 6.39 -3.81
C ALA A 236 -22.29 7.87 -4.25
N TRP A 237 -21.67 8.18 -5.38
CA TRP A 237 -21.60 9.55 -5.89
C TRP A 237 -22.99 10.11 -6.22
N LYS A 238 -23.85 9.32 -6.88
CA LYS A 238 -25.24 9.71 -7.18
C LYS A 238 -26.02 10.02 -5.90
N GLU A 239 -25.87 9.18 -4.90
CA GLU A 239 -26.62 9.30 -3.64
C GLU A 239 -26.10 10.43 -2.74
N LEU A 240 -24.78 10.61 -2.67
CA LEU A 240 -24.16 11.51 -1.67
C LEU A 240 -23.88 12.92 -2.22
N TYR A 241 -23.48 13.04 -3.49
CA TYR A 241 -22.86 14.25 -4.02
C TYR A 241 -23.46 14.75 -5.32
N GLY A 242 -24.22 13.92 -6.04
CA GLY A 242 -24.57 14.14 -7.43
C GLY A 242 -23.42 13.71 -8.37
N TYR A 243 -23.77 13.02 -9.44
CA TYR A 243 -22.81 12.45 -10.40
C TYR A 243 -23.23 12.71 -11.84
N GLY A 244 -22.26 13.06 -12.69
CA GLY A 244 -22.44 13.40 -14.10
C GLY A 244 -22.68 14.89 -14.30
N GLU A 245 -23.22 15.26 -15.45
CA GLU A 245 -23.49 16.65 -15.81
C GLU A 245 -24.41 17.33 -14.78
N GLY A 246 -23.97 18.44 -14.22
CA GLY A 246 -24.67 19.14 -13.15
C GLY A 246 -24.47 18.58 -11.74
N GLY A 247 -23.87 17.40 -11.59
CA GLY A 247 -23.46 16.85 -10.29
C GLY A 247 -22.17 17.48 -9.75
N MET A 248 -21.85 17.21 -8.47
CA MET A 248 -20.59 17.66 -7.89
C MET A 248 -19.40 16.85 -8.43
N ILE A 249 -19.58 15.55 -8.76
CA ILE A 249 -18.54 14.69 -9.30
C ILE A 249 -18.82 14.38 -10.76
N GLU A 250 -17.84 14.59 -11.61
CA GLU A 250 -17.88 14.24 -13.03
C GLU A 250 -16.67 13.37 -13.37
N TRP A 251 -16.88 12.31 -14.16
CA TRP A 251 -15.84 11.41 -14.65
C TRP A 251 -15.79 11.42 -16.17
N VAL A 252 -14.64 11.78 -16.72
CA VAL A 252 -14.37 11.81 -18.15
C VAL A 252 -13.42 10.65 -18.47
N PRO A 253 -13.89 9.56 -19.10
CA PRO A 253 -13.03 8.42 -19.49
C PRO A 253 -12.14 8.75 -20.68
N ALA A 254 -11.14 7.89 -20.96
CA ALA A 254 -10.25 8.04 -22.10
C ALA A 254 -11.00 8.13 -23.44
N SER A 255 -12.07 7.34 -23.62
CA SER A 255 -12.93 7.36 -24.81
C SER A 255 -13.74 8.65 -25.02
N LYS A 256 -13.72 9.56 -24.03
CA LYS A 256 -14.32 10.90 -24.08
C LYS A 256 -13.28 11.99 -23.81
N ASP A 257 -12.08 11.79 -24.29
CA ASP A 257 -10.95 12.72 -24.14
C ASP A 257 -10.54 13.02 -22.69
N GLY A 258 -10.67 12.01 -21.78
CA GLY A 258 -10.24 12.14 -20.39
C GLY A 258 -8.74 11.88 -20.16
N LYS A 259 -8.01 11.40 -21.16
CA LYS A 259 -6.57 11.17 -21.07
C LYS A 259 -5.81 12.47 -21.19
N VAL A 260 -5.26 12.96 -20.09
CA VAL A 260 -4.42 14.16 -20.06
C VAL A 260 -3.04 13.85 -20.64
N GLU A 261 -2.59 14.67 -21.58
CA GLU A 261 -1.30 14.56 -22.25
C GLU A 261 -0.33 15.66 -21.81
N ARG A 262 -0.85 16.84 -21.45
CA ARG A 262 -0.07 17.99 -21.01
C ARG A 262 -0.77 18.72 -19.87
N VAL A 263 0.03 19.28 -18.97
CA VAL A 263 -0.45 20.15 -17.89
C VAL A 263 0.32 21.48 -17.92
N ASP A 264 -0.38 22.55 -17.63
CA ASP A 264 0.20 23.87 -17.40
C ASP A 264 0.04 24.21 -15.91
N ALA A 265 1.16 24.24 -15.20
CA ALA A 265 1.17 24.50 -13.76
C ALA A 265 0.91 25.98 -13.42
N GLU A 266 1.17 26.91 -14.31
CA GLU A 266 0.93 28.34 -14.06
C GLU A 266 -0.56 28.67 -14.12
N THR A 267 -1.24 28.17 -15.14
CA THR A 267 -2.67 28.40 -15.35
C THR A 267 -3.56 27.36 -14.72
N LEU A 268 -2.99 26.27 -14.16
CA LEU A 268 -3.68 25.07 -13.62
C LEU A 268 -4.61 24.43 -14.67
N THR A 269 -4.13 24.30 -15.90
CA THR A 269 -4.90 23.77 -17.03
C THR A 269 -4.38 22.39 -17.43
N CYS A 270 -5.30 21.44 -17.59
CA CYS A 270 -5.05 20.11 -18.14
C CYS A 270 -5.53 20.06 -19.60
N PHE A 271 -4.71 19.52 -20.48
CA PHE A 271 -5.02 19.34 -21.90
C PHE A 271 -5.21 17.87 -22.20
N ALA A 272 -6.38 17.49 -22.70
CA ALA A 272 -6.76 16.11 -22.97
C ALA A 272 -7.56 16.06 -24.28
N GLY A 273 -7.04 15.36 -25.30
CA GLY A 273 -7.61 15.38 -26.65
C GLY A 273 -7.74 16.80 -27.20
N PHE A 274 -8.97 17.23 -27.51
CA PHE A 274 -9.26 18.58 -27.94
C PHE A 274 -9.76 19.49 -26.80
N GLY A 275 -9.86 18.96 -25.57
CA GLY A 275 -10.39 19.69 -24.41
C GLY A 275 -9.31 20.38 -23.59
N GLU A 276 -9.68 21.55 -23.04
CA GLU A 276 -8.92 22.28 -22.04
C GLU A 276 -9.74 22.33 -20.74
N TYR A 277 -9.15 21.84 -19.66
CA TYR A 277 -9.81 21.76 -18.35
C TYR A 277 -9.03 22.59 -17.35
N LYS A 278 -9.58 23.74 -16.98
CA LYS A 278 -8.99 24.61 -15.97
C LYS A 278 -9.52 24.26 -14.58
N GLY A 279 -8.62 24.10 -13.61
CA GLY A 279 -8.95 23.86 -12.20
C GLY A 279 -8.46 24.99 -11.30
N ASP A 280 -8.98 25.01 -10.07
CA ASP A 280 -8.43 25.78 -8.95
C ASP A 280 -7.43 24.93 -8.16
N VAL A 281 -7.62 23.61 -8.18
CA VAL A 281 -6.69 22.60 -7.65
C VAL A 281 -6.54 21.49 -8.68
N VAL A 282 -5.28 21.13 -8.97
CA VAL A 282 -4.98 20.07 -9.94
C VAL A 282 -4.09 19.01 -9.28
N ASN A 283 -4.69 17.84 -9.03
CA ASN A 283 -4.03 16.66 -8.49
C ASN A 283 -3.60 15.75 -9.64
N VAL A 284 -2.32 15.71 -9.97
CA VAL A 284 -1.80 14.91 -11.08
C VAL A 284 -1.13 13.65 -10.57
N ILE A 285 -1.70 12.49 -10.89
CA ILE A 285 -1.11 11.19 -10.53
C ILE A 285 -0.29 10.71 -11.74
N PRO A 286 1.07 10.69 -11.66
CA PRO A 286 1.89 10.25 -12.79
C PRO A 286 1.77 8.75 -13.02
N PRO A 287 2.10 8.22 -14.21
CA PRO A 287 2.25 6.78 -14.43
C PRO A 287 3.27 6.16 -13.50
N HIS A 288 3.06 4.89 -13.16
CA HIS A 288 3.87 4.16 -12.20
C HIS A 288 4.77 3.12 -12.85
N HIS A 289 5.88 2.82 -12.16
CA HIS A 289 6.74 1.67 -12.41
C HIS A 289 7.31 1.15 -11.08
N ALA A 290 7.98 0.00 -11.09
CA ALA A 290 8.69 -0.52 -9.92
C ALA A 290 9.73 0.49 -9.42
N GLY A 291 9.94 0.53 -8.11
CA GLY A 291 10.91 1.44 -7.49
C GLY A 291 12.30 1.33 -8.14
N LYS A 292 12.99 2.47 -8.25
CA LYS A 292 14.24 2.65 -9.00
C LYS A 292 15.28 1.55 -8.75
N ILE A 293 15.51 1.16 -7.51
CA ILE A 293 16.52 0.15 -7.15
C ILE A 293 16.29 -1.20 -7.83
N ALA A 294 15.02 -1.61 -8.02
CA ALA A 294 14.69 -2.84 -8.73
C ALA A 294 14.87 -2.69 -10.25
N LYS A 295 14.58 -1.52 -10.80
CA LYS A 295 14.85 -1.21 -12.21
C LYS A 295 16.34 -1.17 -12.52
N ASP A 296 17.13 -0.50 -11.71
CA ASP A 296 18.60 -0.39 -11.87
C ASP A 296 19.28 -1.77 -11.82
N LEU A 297 18.72 -2.71 -11.06
CA LEU A 297 19.17 -4.10 -11.00
C LEU A 297 18.65 -4.97 -12.17
N GLY A 298 17.87 -4.41 -13.10
CA GLY A 298 17.33 -5.11 -14.27
C GLY A 298 16.21 -6.10 -13.94
N LEU A 299 15.53 -5.96 -12.81
CA LEU A 299 14.45 -6.88 -12.39
C LEU A 299 13.08 -6.53 -12.99
N ALA A 300 12.90 -5.29 -13.46
CA ALA A 300 11.61 -4.79 -13.97
C ALA A 300 11.40 -5.21 -15.45
N THR A 301 11.24 -6.50 -15.69
CA THR A 301 11.21 -7.11 -17.04
C THR A 301 9.84 -7.11 -17.70
N PHE A 302 8.77 -7.09 -16.92
CA PHE A 302 7.42 -7.03 -17.48
C PHE A 302 7.11 -5.62 -17.98
N LYS A 303 7.05 -5.45 -19.31
CA LYS A 303 6.82 -4.17 -20.00
C LYS A 303 7.82 -3.08 -19.58
N ASP A 304 9.04 -3.44 -19.19
CA ASP A 304 10.09 -2.57 -18.66
C ASP A 304 9.65 -1.72 -17.44
N LYS A 305 8.61 -2.16 -16.75
CA LYS A 305 7.99 -1.41 -15.63
C LYS A 305 7.90 -2.22 -14.34
N TRP A 306 7.66 -3.54 -14.38
CA TRP A 306 7.32 -4.33 -13.21
C TRP A 306 8.19 -5.58 -13.07
N CYS A 307 8.46 -5.98 -11.84
CA CYS A 307 9.27 -7.15 -11.54
C CYS A 307 8.46 -8.43 -11.70
N GLU A 308 8.97 -9.38 -12.48
CA GLU A 308 8.44 -10.72 -12.58
C GLU A 308 9.05 -11.61 -11.50
N VAL A 309 8.18 -12.34 -10.78
CA VAL A 309 8.54 -13.19 -9.66
C VAL A 309 7.90 -14.58 -9.78
N ARG A 310 8.49 -15.56 -9.12
CA ARG A 310 7.97 -16.92 -9.09
C ARG A 310 6.74 -17.01 -8.18
N PRO A 311 5.67 -17.67 -8.64
CA PRO A 311 4.43 -17.78 -7.86
C PRO A 311 4.61 -18.46 -6.49
N GLU A 312 5.53 -19.41 -6.41
CA GLU A 312 5.70 -20.26 -5.24
C GLU A 312 6.31 -19.52 -4.03
N ASN A 313 7.13 -18.47 -4.30
CA ASN A 313 7.96 -17.88 -3.24
C ASN A 313 8.32 -16.42 -3.46
N MET A 314 7.84 -15.77 -4.53
CA MET A 314 8.16 -14.39 -4.91
C MET A 314 9.66 -14.16 -5.24
N GLU A 315 10.46 -15.20 -5.49
CA GLU A 315 11.83 -15.04 -5.96
C GLU A 315 11.83 -14.44 -7.37
N SER A 316 12.75 -13.53 -7.63
CA SER A 316 12.91 -12.93 -8.97
C SER A 316 13.15 -14.00 -10.04
N THR A 317 12.52 -13.86 -11.20
CA THR A 317 12.77 -14.73 -12.37
C THR A 317 14.14 -14.46 -13.00
N LYS A 318 14.80 -13.34 -12.64
CA LYS A 318 16.10 -12.91 -13.21
C LYS A 318 17.29 -13.19 -12.29
N GLN A 319 17.12 -13.05 -10.98
CA GLN A 319 18.22 -13.14 -10.02
C GLN A 319 17.87 -14.13 -8.92
N LYS A 320 18.73 -15.13 -8.73
CA LYS A 320 18.61 -16.10 -7.65
C LYS A 320 18.89 -15.45 -6.31
N ASP A 321 18.22 -15.92 -5.26
CA ASP A 321 18.34 -15.44 -3.88
C ASP A 321 17.93 -13.96 -3.69
N ILE A 322 17.26 -13.37 -4.71
CA ILE A 322 16.64 -12.04 -4.63
C ILE A 322 15.12 -12.20 -4.76
N TYR A 323 14.39 -11.69 -3.79
CA TYR A 323 12.94 -11.74 -3.70
C TYR A 323 12.36 -10.34 -3.84
N VAL A 324 11.23 -10.19 -4.52
CA VAL A 324 10.58 -8.87 -4.66
C VAL A 324 9.15 -8.97 -4.18
N VAL A 325 8.74 -8.01 -3.34
CA VAL A 325 7.38 -7.97 -2.76
C VAL A 325 6.75 -6.60 -2.89
N GLY A 326 5.44 -6.56 -2.80
CA GLY A 326 4.64 -5.34 -2.82
C GLY A 326 4.40 -4.80 -4.24
N ASP A 327 4.19 -3.51 -4.31
CA ASP A 327 3.70 -2.85 -5.52
C ASP A 327 4.68 -2.89 -6.72
N ALA A 328 5.96 -3.21 -6.47
CA ALA A 328 6.97 -3.38 -7.52
C ALA A 328 6.71 -4.61 -8.42
N CYS A 329 5.96 -5.59 -7.93
CA CYS A 329 5.74 -6.86 -8.63
C CYS A 329 4.56 -6.80 -9.61
N VAL A 330 4.65 -7.60 -10.66
CA VAL A 330 3.51 -8.07 -11.44
C VAL A 330 3.18 -9.50 -11.01
N GLY A 331 1.92 -9.86 -10.99
CA GLY A 331 1.46 -11.21 -10.64
C GLY A 331 -0.06 -11.29 -10.63
N GLY A 332 -0.57 -12.42 -10.16
CA GLY A 332 -1.98 -12.76 -10.19
C GLY A 332 -2.35 -13.59 -11.42
N ASP A 333 -3.60 -13.95 -11.55
CA ASP A 333 -4.12 -14.71 -12.68
C ASP A 333 -4.33 -13.77 -13.90
N LEU A 334 -3.23 -13.47 -14.59
CA LEU A 334 -3.23 -12.54 -15.72
C LEU A 334 -3.99 -13.13 -16.94
N ALA A 335 -4.00 -14.44 -17.09
CA ALA A 335 -4.70 -15.13 -18.18
C ALA A 335 -6.22 -14.94 -18.06
N SER A 336 -6.75 -14.91 -16.84
CA SER A 336 -8.17 -14.65 -16.55
C SER A 336 -8.46 -13.17 -16.25
N ASN A 337 -7.52 -12.26 -16.54
CA ASN A 337 -7.63 -10.82 -16.26
C ASN A 337 -7.88 -10.47 -14.78
N ASN A 338 -7.28 -11.24 -13.87
CA ASN A 338 -7.29 -11.01 -12.43
C ASN A 338 -5.87 -10.74 -11.91
N PRO A 339 -5.28 -9.57 -12.19
CA PRO A 339 -3.95 -9.23 -11.68
C PRO A 339 -3.99 -9.02 -10.15
N PHE A 340 -2.84 -9.19 -9.50
CA PHE A 340 -2.69 -8.75 -8.12
C PHE A 340 -2.97 -7.25 -8.01
N PRO A 341 -3.87 -6.85 -7.09
CA PRO A 341 -4.01 -5.43 -6.77
C PRO A 341 -2.73 -4.93 -6.09
N LYS A 342 -2.22 -3.80 -6.56
CA LYS A 342 -1.08 -3.12 -5.91
C LYS A 342 -1.59 -2.43 -4.65
N SER A 343 -1.51 -3.13 -3.52
CA SER A 343 -2.11 -2.72 -2.25
C SER A 343 -1.28 -3.16 -1.04
N ALA A 344 -1.49 -2.48 0.10
CA ALA A 344 -0.85 -2.82 1.37
C ALA A 344 -1.11 -4.28 1.78
N HIS A 345 -2.36 -4.74 1.72
CA HIS A 345 -2.71 -6.09 2.17
C HIS A 345 -2.13 -7.18 1.25
N MET A 346 -2.09 -6.95 -0.06
CA MET A 346 -1.39 -7.85 -0.98
C MET A 346 0.11 -7.91 -0.67
N ALA A 347 0.73 -6.77 -0.36
CA ALA A 347 2.15 -6.72 0.03
C ALA A 347 2.41 -7.50 1.33
N LEU A 348 1.51 -7.42 2.33
CA LEU A 348 1.61 -8.24 3.55
C LEU A 348 1.51 -9.75 3.22
N SER A 349 0.57 -10.12 2.37
CA SER A 349 0.35 -11.51 1.98
C SER A 349 1.58 -12.08 1.24
N GLN A 350 2.12 -11.36 0.27
CA GLN A 350 3.35 -11.71 -0.42
C GLN A 350 4.54 -11.82 0.54
N ALA A 351 4.66 -10.90 1.48
CA ALA A 351 5.71 -10.88 2.48
C ALA A 351 5.71 -12.12 3.38
N LYS A 352 4.53 -12.57 3.80
CA LYS A 352 4.39 -13.81 4.60
C LYS A 352 4.77 -15.05 3.80
N VAL A 353 4.44 -15.10 2.51
CA VAL A 353 4.87 -16.18 1.61
C VAL A 353 6.39 -16.20 1.49
N VAL A 354 7.04 -15.04 1.29
CA VAL A 354 8.51 -14.93 1.25
C VAL A 354 9.13 -15.40 2.55
N ALA A 355 8.65 -14.91 3.69
CA ALA A 355 9.21 -15.27 5.00
C ALA A 355 9.11 -16.78 5.26
N ALA A 356 7.95 -17.37 5.03
CA ALA A 356 7.73 -18.81 5.22
C ALA A 356 8.58 -19.67 4.27
N SER A 357 8.66 -19.26 2.99
CA SER A 357 9.47 -19.97 1.98
C SER A 357 10.97 -19.87 2.25
N LEU A 358 11.46 -18.69 2.68
CA LEU A 358 12.87 -18.52 3.06
C LEU A 358 13.22 -19.33 4.30
N VAL A 359 12.38 -19.31 5.33
CA VAL A 359 12.60 -20.13 6.53
C VAL A 359 12.64 -21.61 6.18
N ALA A 360 11.69 -22.08 5.36
CA ALA A 360 11.70 -23.48 4.89
C ALA A 360 12.99 -23.81 4.13
N LYS A 361 13.39 -22.99 3.16
CA LYS A 361 14.61 -23.15 2.36
C LYS A 361 15.87 -23.22 3.26
N LEU A 362 16.00 -22.30 4.21
CA LEU A 362 17.18 -22.21 5.10
C LEU A 362 17.23 -23.36 6.13
N ASN A 363 16.10 -24.01 6.38
CA ASN A 363 15.99 -25.17 7.27
C ASN A 363 15.97 -26.52 6.53
N GLY A 364 16.08 -26.52 5.20
CA GLY A 364 15.98 -27.76 4.41
C GLY A 364 14.60 -28.42 4.46
N LEU A 365 13.55 -27.63 4.74
CA LEU A 365 12.16 -28.08 4.83
C LEU A 365 11.45 -27.88 3.47
N PRO A 366 10.41 -28.65 3.17
CA PRO A 366 9.58 -28.40 1.99
C PRO A 366 8.92 -27.02 2.12
N PRO A 367 8.81 -26.24 1.02
CA PRO A 367 8.13 -24.95 1.04
C PRO A 367 6.64 -25.16 1.32
N PRO A 368 6.00 -24.25 2.08
CA PRO A 368 4.57 -24.27 2.27
C PRO A 368 3.84 -23.92 0.96
N GLU A 369 2.62 -24.43 0.79
CA GLU A 369 1.77 -24.01 -0.33
C GLU A 369 1.38 -22.54 -0.15
N PRO A 370 1.69 -21.66 -1.12
CA PRO A 370 1.41 -20.25 -0.97
C PRO A 370 -0.05 -19.92 -1.25
N ILE A 371 -0.62 -19.08 -0.40
CA ILE A 371 -1.94 -18.47 -0.58
C ILE A 371 -1.75 -16.96 -0.54
N TYR A 372 -2.34 -16.27 -1.52
CA TYR A 372 -2.29 -14.82 -1.60
C TYR A 372 -3.67 -14.21 -1.40
N THR A 373 -3.78 -13.31 -0.46
CA THR A 373 -5.04 -12.65 -0.12
C THR A 373 -4.93 -11.14 -0.22
N ASN A 374 -6.03 -10.52 -0.59
CA ASN A 374 -6.17 -9.08 -0.55
C ASN A 374 -7.54 -8.69 -0.05
N THR A 375 -7.61 -7.73 0.85
CA THR A 375 -8.83 -7.04 1.24
C THR A 375 -8.58 -5.54 1.15
N CYS A 376 -9.41 -4.83 0.41
CA CYS A 376 -9.33 -3.38 0.29
C CYS A 376 -10.69 -2.76 0.56
N TYR A 377 -10.69 -1.73 1.40
CA TYR A 377 -11.85 -0.89 1.66
C TYR A 377 -11.79 0.40 0.84
N SER A 378 -12.92 1.01 0.59
CA SER A 378 -13.05 2.37 0.10
C SER A 378 -14.08 3.09 0.96
N VAL A 379 -13.67 4.20 1.55
CA VAL A 379 -14.52 5.08 2.36
C VAL A 379 -14.86 6.31 1.55
N VAL A 380 -16.14 6.49 1.25
CA VAL A 380 -16.63 7.52 0.31
C VAL A 380 -17.57 8.52 0.97
N GLY A 381 -17.81 8.39 2.26
CA GLY A 381 -18.63 9.27 3.09
C GLY A 381 -18.55 8.88 4.55
N HIS A 382 -19.09 9.69 5.47
CA HIS A 382 -19.05 9.43 6.92
C HIS A 382 -19.61 8.05 7.31
N ASP A 383 -20.62 7.56 6.60
CA ASP A 383 -21.31 6.30 6.86
C ASP A 383 -21.50 5.46 5.57
N TRP A 384 -20.56 5.63 4.61
CA TRP A 384 -20.61 4.90 3.35
C TRP A 384 -19.24 4.37 2.95
N GLY A 385 -19.07 3.08 3.10
CA GLY A 385 -17.93 2.31 2.65
C GLY A 385 -18.35 1.09 1.83
N PHE A 386 -17.36 0.47 1.21
CA PHE A 386 -17.48 -0.82 0.54
C PHE A 386 -16.10 -1.46 0.37
N SER A 387 -16.09 -2.78 0.21
CA SER A 387 -14.87 -3.57 0.17
C SER A 387 -14.79 -4.50 -1.03
N VAL A 388 -13.59 -5.03 -1.26
CA VAL A 388 -13.31 -6.12 -2.19
C VAL A 388 -12.32 -7.07 -1.56
N VAL A 389 -12.54 -8.37 -1.76
CA VAL A 389 -11.65 -9.46 -1.34
C VAL A 389 -11.18 -10.22 -2.56
N HIS A 390 -9.88 -10.53 -2.63
CA HIS A 390 -9.30 -11.41 -3.64
C HIS A 390 -8.56 -12.54 -2.94
N LEU A 391 -8.71 -13.73 -3.48
CA LEU A 391 -7.99 -14.92 -3.07
C LEU A 391 -7.31 -15.54 -4.29
N PHE A 392 -6.02 -15.86 -4.16
CA PHE A 392 -5.27 -16.59 -5.18
C PHE A 392 -4.54 -17.76 -4.52
N ARG A 393 -4.44 -18.86 -5.24
CA ARG A 393 -3.59 -20.00 -4.94
C ARG A 393 -2.56 -20.19 -6.06
N VAL A 394 -1.60 -21.05 -5.84
CA VAL A 394 -0.68 -21.51 -6.89
C VAL A 394 -1.09 -22.92 -7.31
N ASP A 395 -1.18 -23.14 -8.61
CA ASP A 395 -1.49 -24.44 -9.22
C ASP A 395 -0.68 -24.59 -10.50
N GLY A 396 0.06 -25.69 -10.61
CA GLY A 396 0.95 -25.93 -11.78
C GLY A 396 1.98 -24.82 -12.00
N GLY A 397 2.48 -24.15 -10.94
CA GLY A 397 3.43 -23.04 -11.03
C GLY A 397 2.84 -21.72 -11.53
N GLN A 398 1.52 -21.58 -11.53
CA GLN A 398 0.80 -20.38 -11.92
C GLN A 398 -0.14 -19.89 -10.83
N TRP A 399 -0.36 -18.56 -10.77
CA TRP A 399 -1.41 -18.03 -9.91
C TRP A 399 -2.79 -18.31 -10.51
N VAL A 400 -3.69 -18.78 -9.67
CA VAL A 400 -5.09 -19.04 -10.01
C VAL A 400 -5.99 -18.23 -9.11
N TYR A 401 -6.85 -17.40 -9.69
CA TYR A 401 -7.86 -16.65 -8.95
C TYR A 401 -8.97 -17.56 -8.42
N VAL A 402 -9.21 -17.54 -7.12
CA VAL A 402 -10.19 -18.39 -6.45
C VAL A 402 -11.50 -17.63 -6.30
N LYS A 403 -12.38 -17.76 -7.28
CA LYS A 403 -13.65 -17.03 -7.33
C LYS A 403 -14.55 -17.27 -6.12
N SER A 404 -14.60 -18.51 -5.60
CA SER A 404 -15.41 -18.87 -4.43
C SER A 404 -14.94 -18.24 -3.12
N GLY A 405 -13.66 -17.85 -3.02
CA GLY A 405 -13.07 -17.16 -1.88
C GLY A 405 -12.91 -15.66 -2.07
N SER A 406 -13.40 -15.13 -3.20
CA SER A 406 -13.29 -13.72 -3.56
C SER A 406 -14.66 -13.07 -3.62
N GLY A 407 -14.72 -11.76 -3.43
CA GLY A 407 -15.99 -11.05 -3.46
C GLY A 407 -15.85 -9.54 -3.43
N ILE A 408 -16.96 -8.87 -3.64
CA ILE A 408 -17.09 -7.41 -3.59
C ILE A 408 -18.41 -7.06 -2.91
N SER A 409 -18.45 -5.95 -2.18
CA SER A 409 -19.70 -5.46 -1.58
C SER A 409 -20.79 -5.33 -2.64
N PRO A 410 -22.01 -5.76 -2.36
CA PRO A 410 -23.07 -5.74 -3.36
C PRO A 410 -23.55 -4.31 -3.67
N VAL A 411 -23.88 -4.05 -4.93
CA VAL A 411 -24.58 -2.81 -5.35
C VAL A 411 -26.07 -2.86 -4.95
N THR A 412 -26.67 -4.05 -5.07
CA THR A 412 -28.05 -4.34 -4.66
C THR A 412 -28.11 -5.67 -3.94
N MET A 413 -29.13 -5.87 -3.13
CA MET A 413 -29.49 -7.14 -2.50
C MET A 413 -30.72 -7.73 -3.16
N GLY A 414 -31.08 -8.96 -2.78
CA GLY A 414 -32.22 -9.68 -3.37
C GLY A 414 -31.84 -10.45 -4.62
N THR A 415 -32.83 -10.79 -5.45
CA THR A 415 -32.61 -11.50 -6.71
C THR A 415 -32.43 -10.52 -7.88
N LYS A 416 -32.00 -10.99 -9.02
CA LYS A 416 -31.90 -10.16 -10.25
C LYS A 416 -33.26 -9.61 -10.68
N GLU A 417 -34.33 -10.39 -10.46
CA GLU A 417 -35.69 -10.05 -10.82
C GLU A 417 -36.35 -9.09 -9.82
N ALA A 418 -35.87 -9.08 -8.56
CA ALA A 418 -36.35 -8.21 -7.49
C ALA A 418 -35.18 -7.58 -6.72
N PRO A 419 -34.40 -6.69 -7.34
CA PRO A 419 -33.28 -6.03 -6.69
C PRO A 419 -33.79 -5.06 -5.61
N LYS A 420 -33.13 -5.06 -4.45
CA LYS A 420 -33.41 -4.16 -3.32
C LYS A 420 -32.19 -3.32 -3.01
N PRO A 421 -32.36 -2.08 -2.56
CA PRO A 421 -31.26 -1.27 -2.07
C PRO A 421 -30.52 -1.99 -0.94
N VAL A 422 -29.20 -1.85 -0.88
CA VAL A 422 -28.41 -2.28 0.26
C VAL A 422 -28.73 -1.37 1.44
N PRO A 423 -29.19 -1.89 2.60
CA PRO A 423 -29.45 -1.05 3.77
C PRO A 423 -28.23 -0.23 4.18
N ARG A 424 -28.44 1.03 4.55
CA ARG A 424 -27.38 1.98 4.93
C ARG A 424 -26.47 1.45 6.02
N ILE A 425 -27.00 0.64 6.95
CA ILE A 425 -26.23 0.03 8.04
C ILE A 425 -25.04 -0.81 7.52
N TYR A 426 -25.20 -1.53 6.40
CA TYR A 426 -24.09 -2.29 5.84
C TYR A 426 -22.99 -1.38 5.27
N ARG A 427 -23.37 -0.25 4.66
CA ARG A 427 -22.41 0.76 4.19
C ARG A 427 -21.63 1.38 5.35
N ARG A 428 -22.31 1.67 6.44
CA ARG A 428 -21.71 2.18 7.67
C ARG A 428 -20.75 1.16 8.30
N LEU A 429 -21.13 -0.11 8.40
CA LEU A 429 -20.28 -1.17 8.93
C LEU A 429 -18.97 -1.32 8.12
N GLU A 430 -19.01 -1.11 6.81
CA GLU A 430 -17.79 -1.13 5.97
C GLU A 430 -16.81 0.01 6.34
N VAL A 431 -17.28 1.15 6.81
CA VAL A 431 -16.43 2.24 7.34
C VAL A 431 -15.76 1.81 8.64
N GLU A 432 -16.52 1.23 9.56
CA GLU A 432 -16.00 0.69 10.84
C GLU A 432 -14.97 -0.43 10.58
N TYR A 433 -15.27 -1.30 9.62
CA TYR A 433 -14.35 -2.37 9.22
C TYR A 433 -13.06 -1.83 8.58
N ALA A 434 -13.14 -0.77 7.78
CA ALA A 434 -11.97 -0.13 7.18
C ALA A 434 -11.00 0.38 8.23
N ASP A 435 -11.51 1.01 9.30
CA ASP A 435 -10.71 1.52 10.40
C ASP A 435 -10.08 0.38 11.23
N GLY A 436 -10.87 -0.65 11.56
CA GLY A 436 -10.36 -1.85 12.23
C GLY A 436 -9.30 -2.58 11.40
N TRP A 437 -9.52 -2.68 10.09
CA TRP A 437 -8.58 -3.26 9.15
C TRP A 437 -7.27 -2.47 9.11
N LEU A 438 -7.32 -1.13 9.04
CA LEU A 438 -6.10 -0.30 9.06
C LEU A 438 -5.26 -0.57 10.31
N ARG A 439 -5.89 -0.58 11.49
CA ARG A 439 -5.20 -0.89 12.76
C ARG A 439 -4.53 -2.25 12.72
N ASN A 440 -5.24 -3.25 12.20
CA ASN A 440 -4.74 -4.62 12.10
C ASN A 440 -3.55 -4.74 11.13
N VAL A 441 -3.61 -4.15 9.94
CA VAL A 441 -2.51 -4.25 8.97
C VAL A 441 -1.27 -3.46 9.40
N LEU A 442 -1.45 -2.34 10.13
CA LEU A 442 -0.33 -1.62 10.74
C LEU A 442 0.33 -2.44 11.86
N ALA A 443 -0.47 -3.02 12.75
CA ALA A 443 0.05 -3.87 13.83
C ALA A 443 0.73 -5.12 13.28
N ASP A 444 0.15 -5.76 12.28
CA ASP A 444 0.69 -6.97 11.65
C ASP A 444 2.03 -6.71 10.96
N ALA A 445 2.20 -5.55 10.34
CA ALA A 445 3.44 -5.21 9.66
C ALA A 445 4.52 -4.66 10.59
N PHE A 446 4.17 -3.80 11.56
CA PHE A 446 5.16 -2.95 12.24
C PHE A 446 5.28 -3.19 13.75
N LEU A 447 4.28 -3.79 14.41
CA LEU A 447 4.27 -4.00 15.87
C LEU A 447 4.46 -5.46 16.23
#